data_68deaeb76726bfb0767eacb0c188611e
#
_entry.id   68deaeb76726bfb0767eacb0c188611e
#
_cell.length_a   1.000
_cell.length_b   1.000
_cell.length_c   1.000
_cell.angle_alpha   90.00
_cell.angle_beta   90.00
_cell.angle_gamma   90.00
#
_symmetry.space_group_name_H-M   'P 1'
#
loop_
_entity.id
_entity.type
_entity.pdbx_description
1 polymer ?
#
loop_
_entity_poly.entity_id
_entity_poly.type
_entity_poly.pdbx_seq_one_letter_code
_entity_poly.pdbx_strand_id
1 'polypeptide(L)'
;MDRRRFLHSAALAGSALAAMRDVAWAEADGAASTKRFAEQRWALDNIIRANGIDWDQPRSIYLSAPCGVEAGADFAAIRARVQKMADIGPAFESTARRREAKARDAEADGNVVTARDNWYMAAIHYGAAEWPYDDSGKQHLALHAKKRDCYANYARLADHKIEAVTIPFKGGSIPAWFHLPPGYSGGRFPTIIVIPGMDSFKETSVALANDRWMMRGAAVLAIDGPGQYESPLLGTYVSMQNWIDAGPAVMDWLVRRPEIDPQKVAVRASARSSAPSWPRTSRALPPPRSFPPVSSLGVTPSSRRLRPPSRSASCGCRTTPTNRSSTPSSRR
;
A
#
# COMPACT_ATOMS: atom_id res chain seq x y z
N MET A 1 -31.72 -36.04 18.57
CA MET A 1 -30.72 -35.85 17.51
C MET A 1 -30.16 -37.22 17.16
N ASP A 2 -30.40 -37.69 15.96
CA ASP A 2 -30.10 -39.07 15.57
C ASP A 2 -28.59 -39.21 15.27
N ARG A 3 -27.93 -40.10 16.00
CA ARG A 3 -26.48 -40.38 15.95
C ARG A 3 -26.02 -40.82 14.54
N ARG A 4 -26.93 -41.38 13.73
CA ARG A 4 -26.65 -41.75 12.34
C ARG A 4 -26.55 -40.58 11.38
N ARG A 5 -27.31 -39.50 11.62
CA ARG A 5 -27.21 -38.27 10.82
C ARG A 5 -25.93 -37.48 11.07
N PHE A 6 -25.42 -37.50 12.34
CA PHE A 6 -24.16 -36.89 12.67
C PHE A 6 -22.96 -37.60 12.04
N LEU A 7 -22.97 -38.94 11.97
CA LEU A 7 -21.90 -39.72 11.33
C LEU A 7 -21.86 -39.54 9.80
N HIS A 8 -23.02 -39.38 9.14
CA HIS A 8 -23.06 -39.08 7.71
C HIS A 8 -22.58 -37.68 7.38
N SER A 9 -22.86 -36.69 8.21
CA SER A 9 -22.36 -35.34 8.05
C SER A 9 -20.84 -35.24 8.29
N ALA A 10 -20.30 -36.02 9.22
CA ALA A 10 -18.87 -36.11 9.48
C ALA A 10 -18.11 -36.83 8.34
N ALA A 11 -18.71 -37.85 7.72
CA ALA A 11 -18.13 -38.54 6.57
C ALA A 11 -18.08 -37.66 5.31
N LEU A 12 -19.10 -36.81 5.09
CA LEU A 12 -19.15 -35.87 3.97
C LEU A 12 -18.14 -34.70 4.20
N ALA A 13 -17.94 -34.27 5.42
CA ALA A 13 -16.91 -33.27 5.75
C ALA A 13 -15.48 -33.82 5.59
N GLY A 14 -15.27 -35.10 5.94
CA GLY A 14 -14.00 -35.80 5.77
C GLY A 14 -13.61 -35.99 4.28
N SER A 15 -14.57 -36.31 3.42
CA SER A 15 -14.34 -36.43 1.97
C SER A 15 -14.12 -35.09 1.30
N ALA A 16 -14.73 -34.00 1.77
CA ALA A 16 -14.46 -32.65 1.28
C ALA A 16 -13.05 -32.17 1.68
N LEU A 17 -12.57 -32.52 2.87
CA LEU A 17 -11.19 -32.22 3.27
C LEU A 17 -10.15 -33.10 2.53
N ALA A 18 -10.49 -34.35 2.20
CA ALA A 18 -9.61 -35.22 1.41
C ALA A 18 -9.52 -34.72 -0.05
N ALA A 19 -10.63 -34.26 -0.63
CA ALA A 19 -10.61 -33.64 -1.96
C ALA A 19 -9.85 -32.31 -2.02
N MET A 20 -9.63 -31.63 -0.89
CA MET A 20 -8.77 -30.45 -0.81
C MET A 20 -7.27 -30.78 -0.70
N ARG A 21 -6.90 -32.03 -0.42
CA ARG A 21 -5.48 -32.46 -0.38
C ARG A 21 -4.89 -32.74 -1.74
N ASP A 22 -5.70 -32.98 -2.75
CA ASP A 22 -5.29 -33.27 -4.13
C ASP A 22 -5.36 -32.05 -5.06
N VAL A 23 -5.49 -30.83 -4.52
CA VAL A 23 -5.07 -29.63 -5.26
C VAL A 23 -3.55 -29.64 -5.22
N ALA A 24 -2.95 -30.53 -6.02
CA ALA A 24 -1.57 -30.37 -6.43
C ALA A 24 -1.48 -28.95 -7.02
N TRP A 25 -0.69 -28.12 -6.37
CA TRP A 25 -0.23 -26.87 -6.94
C TRP A 25 0.54 -27.30 -8.19
N ALA A 26 -0.10 -27.19 -9.35
CA ALA A 26 0.57 -27.43 -10.62
C ALA A 26 1.79 -26.52 -10.60
N GLU A 27 2.96 -27.12 -10.65
CA GLU A 27 4.20 -26.41 -10.93
C GLU A 27 3.93 -25.59 -12.18
N ALA A 28 4.19 -24.29 -12.08
CA ALA A 28 3.96 -23.34 -13.16
C ALA A 28 5.03 -23.56 -14.24
N ASP A 29 4.83 -24.62 -15.01
CA ASP A 29 5.37 -24.68 -16.37
C ASP A 29 4.58 -23.70 -17.21
N GLY A 30 5.30 -22.78 -17.85
CA GLY A 30 4.82 -21.65 -18.61
C GLY A 30 3.71 -22.02 -19.56
N ALA A 31 2.45 -21.78 -19.17
CA ALA A 31 1.47 -22.40 -19.88
C ALA A 31 0.11 -21.87 -20.00
N ALA A 32 -0.48 -22.51 -20.85
CA ALA A 32 -1.89 -22.50 -21.21
C ALA A 32 -2.77 -22.15 -19.99
N SER A 33 -3.52 -21.04 -20.08
CA SER A 33 -4.52 -20.68 -19.09
C SER A 33 -5.44 -21.86 -18.87
N THR A 34 -5.53 -22.36 -17.65
CA THR A 34 -6.43 -23.44 -17.31
C THR A 34 -7.89 -23.00 -17.54
N LYS A 35 -8.79 -23.95 -17.80
CA LYS A 35 -10.25 -23.66 -17.85
C LYS A 35 -10.70 -22.84 -16.63
N ARG A 36 -10.21 -23.19 -15.45
CA ARG A 36 -10.50 -22.49 -14.20
C ARG A 36 -10.02 -21.03 -14.19
N PHE A 37 -8.86 -20.76 -14.75
CA PHE A 37 -8.36 -19.40 -14.90
C PHE A 37 -9.23 -18.54 -15.82
N ALA A 38 -9.68 -19.11 -16.94
CA ALA A 38 -10.63 -18.46 -17.86
C ALA A 38 -11.97 -18.17 -17.18
N GLU A 39 -12.49 -19.12 -16.40
CA GLU A 39 -13.71 -18.96 -15.62
C GLU A 39 -13.58 -17.87 -14.54
N GLN A 40 -12.45 -17.80 -13.85
CA GLN A 40 -12.18 -16.77 -12.87
C GLN A 40 -12.11 -15.37 -13.52
N ARG A 41 -11.45 -15.25 -14.66
CA ARG A 41 -11.42 -13.98 -15.41
C ARG A 41 -12.82 -13.55 -15.85
N TRP A 42 -13.62 -14.47 -16.36
CA TRP A 42 -15.01 -14.19 -16.72
C TRP A 42 -15.81 -13.69 -15.51
N ALA A 43 -15.68 -14.32 -14.35
CA ALA A 43 -16.35 -13.90 -13.14
C ALA A 43 -15.94 -12.47 -12.72
N LEU A 44 -14.63 -12.17 -12.76
CA LEU A 44 -14.09 -10.85 -12.44
C LEU A 44 -14.57 -9.79 -13.43
N ASP A 45 -14.61 -10.08 -14.73
CA ASP A 45 -15.12 -9.15 -15.74
C ASP A 45 -16.59 -8.79 -15.50
N ASN A 46 -17.42 -9.74 -15.05
CA ASN A 46 -18.81 -9.46 -14.70
C ASN A 46 -18.93 -8.62 -13.41
N ILE A 47 -18.08 -8.86 -12.42
CA ILE A 47 -18.03 -8.07 -11.20
C ILE A 47 -17.60 -6.62 -11.53
N ILE A 48 -16.56 -6.43 -12.34
CA ILE A 48 -16.09 -5.10 -12.75
C ILE A 48 -17.18 -4.39 -13.56
N ARG A 49 -17.86 -5.09 -14.46
CA ARG A 49 -18.95 -4.50 -15.24
C ARG A 49 -20.11 -4.04 -14.38
N ALA A 50 -20.41 -4.76 -13.30
CA ALA A 50 -21.52 -4.45 -12.39
C ALA A 50 -21.15 -3.35 -11.38
N ASN A 51 -19.92 -3.34 -10.87
CA ASN A 51 -19.52 -2.52 -9.71
C ASN A 51 -18.38 -1.55 -10.03
N GLY A 52 -17.83 -1.55 -11.25
CA GLY A 52 -16.61 -0.81 -11.56
C GLY A 52 -15.39 -1.44 -10.89
N ILE A 53 -14.24 -0.76 -11.00
CA ILE A 53 -13.01 -1.20 -10.35
C ILE A 53 -13.07 -1.09 -8.82
N ASP A 54 -14.03 -0.37 -8.26
CA ASP A 54 -14.13 -0.15 -6.81
C ASP A 54 -14.51 -1.42 -6.01
N TRP A 55 -14.89 -2.52 -6.69
CA TRP A 55 -14.92 -3.83 -6.05
C TRP A 55 -13.54 -4.26 -5.53
N ASP A 56 -12.49 -3.83 -6.19
CA ASP A 56 -11.10 -4.03 -5.81
C ASP A 56 -10.60 -2.85 -4.94
N GLN A 57 -11.03 -2.83 -3.70
CA GLN A 57 -10.65 -1.76 -2.76
C GLN A 57 -9.14 -1.59 -2.60
N PRO A 58 -8.30 -2.65 -2.57
CA PRO A 58 -6.85 -2.48 -2.54
C PRO A 58 -6.32 -1.55 -3.64
N ARG A 59 -6.76 -1.71 -4.89
CA ARG A 59 -6.24 -0.92 -6.01
C ARG A 59 -6.96 0.40 -6.25
N SER A 60 -8.20 0.52 -5.84
CA SER A 60 -8.98 1.74 -6.08
C SER A 60 -8.97 2.71 -4.90
N ILE A 61 -9.07 2.21 -3.67
CA ILE A 61 -9.21 3.02 -2.45
C ILE A 61 -7.88 3.08 -1.69
N TYR A 62 -7.25 1.93 -1.41
CA TYR A 62 -6.05 1.92 -0.56
C TYR A 62 -4.82 2.50 -1.26
N LEU A 63 -4.70 2.36 -2.60
CA LEU A 63 -3.62 3.00 -3.34
C LEU A 63 -3.80 4.51 -3.48
N SER A 64 -5.04 5.01 -3.45
CA SER A 64 -5.28 6.46 -3.52
C SER A 64 -4.85 7.18 -2.24
N ALA A 65 -5.01 6.55 -1.08
CA ALA A 65 -4.68 7.15 0.21
C ALA A 65 -3.21 7.61 0.32
N PRO A 66 -2.19 6.78 0.00
CA PRO A 66 -0.79 7.22 0.04
C PRO A 66 -0.42 8.22 -1.06
N CYS A 67 -1.17 8.25 -2.16
CA CYS A 67 -0.94 9.22 -3.25
C CYS A 67 -1.52 10.60 -2.96
N GLY A 68 -2.38 10.72 -1.95
CA GLY A 68 -2.97 11.98 -1.54
C GLY A 68 -4.06 12.52 -2.48
N VAL A 69 -4.57 13.70 -2.15
CA VAL A 69 -5.70 14.34 -2.85
C VAL A 69 -5.36 14.65 -4.31
N GLU A 70 -4.11 14.96 -4.61
CA GLU A 70 -3.65 15.28 -5.98
C GLU A 70 -3.89 14.11 -6.96
N ALA A 71 -3.83 12.87 -6.48
CA ALA A 71 -4.10 11.70 -7.30
C ALA A 71 -5.60 11.43 -7.54
N GLY A 72 -6.50 12.21 -6.97
CA GLY A 72 -7.94 11.99 -7.10
C GLY A 72 -8.42 11.96 -8.55
N ALA A 73 -7.92 12.85 -9.40
CA ALA A 73 -8.24 12.88 -10.83
C ALA A 73 -7.70 11.64 -11.59
N ASP A 74 -6.55 11.11 -11.16
CA ASP A 74 -5.96 9.90 -11.74
C ASP A 74 -6.85 8.69 -11.50
N PHE A 75 -7.28 8.49 -10.25
CA PHE A 75 -8.17 7.40 -9.89
C PHE A 75 -9.56 7.54 -10.50
N ALA A 76 -10.07 8.77 -10.66
CA ALA A 76 -11.32 9.02 -11.38
C ALA A 76 -11.20 8.62 -12.85
N ALA A 77 -10.10 8.97 -13.52
CA ALA A 77 -9.84 8.58 -14.91
C ALA A 77 -9.67 7.06 -15.07
N ILE A 78 -9.04 6.38 -14.12
CA ILE A 78 -8.91 4.92 -14.10
C ILE A 78 -10.30 4.28 -13.96
N ARG A 79 -11.15 4.73 -13.02
CA ARG A 79 -12.53 4.24 -12.85
C ARG A 79 -13.34 4.35 -14.13
N ALA A 80 -13.21 5.46 -14.85
CA ALA A 80 -13.94 5.66 -16.09
C ALA A 80 -13.50 4.75 -17.23
N ARG A 81 -12.27 4.24 -17.21
CA ARG A 81 -11.68 3.42 -18.27
C ARG A 81 -11.83 1.92 -18.04
N VAL A 82 -11.84 1.48 -16.79
CA VAL A 82 -11.83 0.05 -16.44
C VAL A 82 -13.24 -0.52 -16.51
N GLN A 83 -13.51 -1.37 -17.50
CA GLN A 83 -14.76 -2.09 -17.71
C GLN A 83 -14.60 -3.61 -17.57
N LYS A 84 -13.36 -4.11 -17.60
CA LYS A 84 -12.98 -5.52 -17.46
C LYS A 84 -11.54 -5.66 -16.98
N MET A 85 -11.14 -6.85 -16.57
CA MET A 85 -9.77 -7.14 -16.09
C MET A 85 -8.67 -6.68 -17.05
N ALA A 86 -8.86 -6.88 -18.34
CA ALA A 86 -7.86 -6.51 -19.34
C ALA A 86 -7.61 -5.00 -19.44
N ASP A 87 -8.52 -4.16 -18.94
CA ASP A 87 -8.39 -2.70 -18.99
C ASP A 87 -7.55 -2.17 -17.82
N ILE A 88 -7.36 -2.95 -16.75
CA ILE A 88 -6.68 -2.52 -15.52
C ILE A 88 -5.23 -2.12 -15.82
N GLY A 89 -4.45 -3.03 -16.40
CA GLY A 89 -3.04 -2.77 -16.73
C GLY A 89 -2.86 -1.49 -17.56
N PRO A 90 -3.50 -1.37 -18.74
CA PRO A 90 -3.37 -0.18 -19.59
C PRO A 90 -3.85 1.11 -18.93
N ALA A 91 -4.92 1.08 -18.12
CA ALA A 91 -5.43 2.26 -17.44
C ALA A 91 -4.46 2.81 -16.40
N PHE A 92 -3.92 1.93 -15.56
CA PHE A 92 -2.91 2.30 -14.57
C PHE A 92 -1.57 2.68 -15.22
N GLU A 93 -1.10 1.93 -16.23
CA GLU A 93 0.14 2.23 -16.95
C GLU A 93 0.09 3.61 -17.61
N SER A 94 -1.00 3.95 -18.30
CA SER A 94 -1.19 5.27 -18.91
C SER A 94 -1.07 6.40 -17.88
N THR A 95 -1.63 6.20 -16.69
CA THR A 95 -1.54 7.15 -15.58
C THR A 95 -0.12 7.22 -15.02
N ALA A 96 0.54 6.07 -14.84
CA ALA A 96 1.92 5.98 -14.36
C ALA A 96 2.89 6.74 -15.28
N ARG A 97 2.78 6.54 -16.61
CA ARG A 97 3.60 7.23 -17.61
C ARG A 97 3.44 8.75 -17.56
N ARG A 98 2.22 9.25 -17.36
CA ARG A 98 1.97 10.69 -17.21
C ARG A 98 2.61 11.24 -15.94
N ARG A 99 2.52 10.50 -14.82
CA ARG A 99 3.16 10.89 -13.55
C ARG A 99 4.68 10.83 -13.65
N GLU A 100 5.23 9.82 -14.32
CA GLU A 100 6.66 9.70 -14.60
C GLU A 100 7.18 10.88 -15.44
N ALA A 101 6.46 11.26 -16.49
CA ALA A 101 6.83 12.41 -17.30
C ALA A 101 6.82 13.71 -16.47
N LYS A 102 5.73 13.97 -15.71
CA LYS A 102 5.64 15.14 -14.83
C LYS A 102 6.77 15.16 -13.77
N ALA A 103 7.15 13.99 -13.26
CA ALA A 103 8.26 13.90 -12.30
C ALA A 103 9.60 14.32 -12.93
N ARG A 104 9.88 13.87 -14.16
CA ARG A 104 11.10 14.22 -14.89
C ARG A 104 11.16 15.71 -15.22
N ASP A 105 10.05 16.27 -15.71
CA ASP A 105 9.96 17.69 -16.04
C ASP A 105 10.17 18.54 -14.78
N ALA A 106 9.49 18.21 -13.68
CA ALA A 106 9.64 18.90 -12.41
C ALA A 106 11.07 18.81 -11.86
N GLU A 107 11.73 17.67 -12.03
CA GLU A 107 13.13 17.49 -11.59
C GLU A 107 14.09 18.33 -12.46
N ALA A 108 13.87 18.37 -13.77
CA ALA A 108 14.65 19.22 -14.68
C ALA A 108 14.51 20.71 -14.34
N ASP A 109 13.33 21.13 -13.89
CA ASP A 109 13.05 22.50 -13.45
C ASP A 109 13.51 22.81 -12.01
N GLY A 110 14.11 21.83 -11.31
CA GLY A 110 14.54 21.98 -9.91
C GLY A 110 13.41 21.94 -8.88
N ASN A 111 12.20 21.58 -9.27
CA ASN A 111 11.02 21.46 -8.41
C ASN A 111 11.02 20.11 -7.66
N VAL A 112 11.97 19.92 -6.73
CA VAL A 112 12.29 18.64 -6.08
C VAL A 112 11.09 18.00 -5.39
N VAL A 113 10.24 18.77 -4.70
CA VAL A 113 9.06 18.23 -3.99
C VAL A 113 8.05 17.69 -4.99
N THR A 114 7.76 18.44 -6.05
CA THR A 114 6.86 18.01 -7.13
C THR A 114 7.40 16.77 -7.84
N ALA A 115 8.70 16.74 -8.12
CA ALA A 115 9.36 15.59 -8.72
C ALA A 115 9.23 14.34 -7.83
N ARG A 116 9.60 14.46 -6.55
CA ARG A 116 9.51 13.38 -5.54
C ARG A 116 8.11 12.77 -5.47
N ASP A 117 7.10 13.61 -5.30
CA ASP A 117 5.72 13.16 -5.12
C ASP A 117 5.18 12.49 -6.40
N ASN A 118 5.54 12.98 -7.58
CA ASN A 118 5.14 12.37 -8.86
C ASN A 118 5.92 11.08 -9.17
N TRP A 119 7.20 10.95 -8.78
CA TRP A 119 7.94 9.68 -8.82
C TRP A 119 7.27 8.62 -7.96
N TYR A 120 6.84 8.98 -6.73
CA TYR A 120 6.09 8.09 -5.87
C TYR A 120 4.78 7.63 -6.51
N MET A 121 3.94 8.57 -6.97
CA MET A 121 2.67 8.25 -7.62
C MET A 121 2.87 7.37 -8.87
N ALA A 122 3.91 7.64 -9.67
CA ALA A 122 4.25 6.80 -10.83
C ALA A 122 4.55 5.36 -10.41
N ALA A 123 5.37 5.17 -9.35
CA ALA A 123 5.70 3.84 -8.84
C ALA A 123 4.45 3.09 -8.37
N ILE A 124 3.53 3.75 -7.65
CA ILE A 124 2.29 3.15 -7.17
C ILE A 124 1.38 2.72 -8.33
N HIS A 125 1.24 3.57 -9.35
CA HIS A 125 0.43 3.24 -10.51
C HIS A 125 1.07 2.13 -11.38
N TYR A 126 2.38 2.07 -11.52
CA TYR A 126 3.06 0.94 -12.18
C TYR A 126 2.87 -0.36 -11.40
N GLY A 127 2.96 -0.33 -10.07
CA GLY A 127 2.70 -1.49 -9.23
C GLY A 127 1.26 -2.00 -9.33
N ALA A 128 0.29 -1.12 -9.51
CA ALA A 128 -1.09 -1.53 -9.79
C ALA A 128 -1.28 -2.06 -11.21
N ALA A 129 -0.52 -1.52 -12.17
CA ALA A 129 -0.60 -1.93 -13.57
C ALA A 129 -0.06 -3.35 -13.80
N GLU A 130 0.92 -3.81 -13.03
CA GLU A 130 1.51 -5.15 -13.19
C GLU A 130 0.58 -6.29 -12.73
N TRP A 131 -0.36 -6.02 -11.82
CA TRP A 131 -1.21 -7.02 -11.20
C TRP A 131 -1.99 -7.97 -12.14
N PRO A 132 -2.59 -7.53 -13.27
CA PRO A 132 -3.38 -8.41 -14.11
C PRO A 132 -2.55 -9.33 -15.02
N TYR A 133 -1.23 -9.23 -14.99
CA TYR A 133 -0.32 -9.99 -15.83
C TYR A 133 0.34 -11.13 -15.07
N ASP A 134 0.77 -12.17 -15.79
CA ASP A 134 1.51 -13.29 -15.21
C ASP A 134 2.92 -12.85 -14.79
N ASP A 135 3.42 -13.33 -13.66
CA ASP A 135 4.69 -12.91 -13.04
C ASP A 135 5.91 -13.05 -13.97
N SER A 136 5.91 -14.05 -14.86
CA SER A 136 6.99 -14.26 -15.83
C SER A 136 6.78 -13.55 -17.17
N GLY A 137 5.65 -12.88 -17.36
CA GLY A 137 5.30 -12.21 -18.61
C GLY A 137 6.16 -10.99 -18.90
N LYS A 138 6.52 -10.75 -20.18
CA LYS A 138 7.30 -9.58 -20.60
C LYS A 138 6.69 -8.26 -20.15
N GLN A 139 5.36 -8.16 -20.21
CA GLN A 139 4.64 -6.94 -19.80
C GLN A 139 4.75 -6.73 -18.29
N HIS A 140 4.58 -7.78 -17.49
CA HIS A 140 4.76 -7.72 -16.04
C HIS A 140 6.17 -7.26 -15.69
N LEU A 141 7.21 -7.92 -16.24
CA LEU A 141 8.60 -7.57 -15.99
C LEU A 141 8.94 -6.13 -16.37
N ALA A 142 8.40 -5.63 -17.50
CA ALA A 142 8.62 -4.24 -17.92
C ALA A 142 7.97 -3.23 -16.95
N LEU A 143 6.74 -3.50 -16.50
CA LEU A 143 6.03 -2.65 -15.53
C LEU A 143 6.71 -2.69 -14.17
N HIS A 144 7.16 -3.88 -13.74
CA HIS A 144 7.90 -4.06 -12.51
C HIS A 144 9.22 -3.27 -12.50
N ALA A 145 9.99 -3.33 -13.59
CA ALA A 145 11.20 -2.52 -13.72
C ALA A 145 10.88 -1.02 -13.59
N LYS A 146 9.82 -0.54 -14.26
CA LYS A 146 9.36 0.85 -14.17
C LYS A 146 8.95 1.24 -12.74
N LYS A 147 8.24 0.37 -12.03
CA LYS A 147 7.88 0.58 -10.61
C LYS A 147 9.14 0.79 -9.77
N ARG A 148 10.12 -0.10 -9.91
CA ARG A 148 11.37 -0.04 -9.15
C ARG A 148 12.16 1.23 -9.44
N ASP A 149 12.29 1.59 -10.73
CA ASP A 149 13.01 2.80 -11.14
C ASP A 149 12.35 4.06 -10.59
N CYS A 150 11.02 4.15 -10.69
CA CYS A 150 10.27 5.30 -10.14
C CYS A 150 10.41 5.39 -8.62
N TYR A 151 10.32 4.25 -7.93
CA TYR A 151 10.47 4.28 -6.47
C TYR A 151 11.91 4.58 -6.02
N ALA A 152 12.92 4.14 -6.77
CA ALA A 152 14.31 4.50 -6.52
C ALA A 152 14.54 6.02 -6.68
N ASN A 153 13.92 6.64 -7.70
CA ASN A 153 13.96 8.09 -7.86
C ASN A 153 13.23 8.82 -6.73
N TYR A 154 12.08 8.32 -6.29
CA TYR A 154 11.42 8.82 -5.09
C TYR A 154 12.34 8.72 -3.87
N ALA A 155 12.96 7.56 -3.64
CA ALA A 155 13.85 7.33 -2.51
C ALA A 155 15.07 8.27 -2.49
N ARG A 156 15.60 8.60 -3.67
CA ARG A 156 16.71 9.56 -3.82
C ARG A 156 16.32 10.99 -3.44
N LEU A 157 15.06 11.37 -3.69
CA LEU A 157 14.54 12.72 -3.42
C LEU A 157 13.79 12.84 -2.09
N ALA A 158 13.67 11.74 -1.35
CA ALA A 158 12.97 11.71 -0.07
C ALA A 158 13.68 12.58 0.98
N ASP A 159 12.93 13.09 1.95
CA ASP A 159 13.40 13.85 3.10
C ASP A 159 14.01 13.00 4.20
N HIS A 160 14.06 11.70 4.00
CA HIS A 160 14.65 10.71 4.90
C HIS A 160 15.39 9.64 4.09
N LYS A 161 16.28 8.91 4.75
CA LYS A 161 17.06 7.85 4.08
C LYS A 161 16.17 6.64 3.80
N ILE A 162 16.14 6.23 2.54
CA ILE A 162 15.48 5.00 2.06
C ILE A 162 16.53 4.15 1.35
N GLU A 163 16.63 2.88 1.73
CA GLU A 163 17.60 1.92 1.20
C GLU A 163 16.88 0.73 0.60
N ALA A 164 17.21 0.39 -0.65
CA ALA A 164 16.78 -0.87 -1.25
C ALA A 164 17.53 -2.03 -0.61
N VAL A 165 16.83 -3.03 -0.13
CA VAL A 165 17.39 -4.17 0.59
C VAL A 165 16.95 -5.46 -0.06
N THR A 166 17.89 -6.40 -0.14
CA THR A 166 17.64 -7.78 -0.55
C THR A 166 18.10 -8.70 0.56
N ILE A 167 17.16 -9.36 1.24
CA ILE A 167 17.44 -10.25 2.36
C ILE A 167 17.59 -11.68 1.82
N PRO A 168 18.75 -12.34 1.95
CA PRO A 168 18.94 -13.71 1.49
C PRO A 168 17.96 -14.68 2.16
N PHE A 169 17.34 -15.56 1.35
CA PHE A 169 16.36 -16.52 1.84
C PHE A 169 16.30 -17.78 0.97
N LYS A 170 16.72 -18.93 1.48
CA LYS A 170 16.58 -20.28 0.86
C LYS A 170 16.94 -20.36 -0.63
N GLY A 171 18.01 -19.75 -1.07
CA GLY A 171 18.40 -19.73 -2.48
C GLY A 171 17.72 -18.66 -3.33
N GLY A 172 16.75 -17.97 -2.77
CA GLY A 172 16.14 -16.75 -3.30
C GLY A 172 16.38 -15.55 -2.39
N SER A 173 15.47 -14.57 -2.42
CA SER A 173 15.60 -13.37 -1.59
C SER A 173 14.24 -12.77 -1.25
N ILE A 174 14.18 -12.05 -0.13
CA ILE A 174 13.03 -11.23 0.28
C ILE A 174 13.41 -9.77 0.02
N PRO A 175 12.76 -9.08 -0.93
CA PRO A 175 13.02 -7.68 -1.22
C PRO A 175 12.37 -6.78 -0.19
N ALA A 176 13.04 -5.67 0.13
CA ALA A 176 12.56 -4.70 1.11
C ALA A 176 12.98 -3.28 0.77
N TRP A 177 12.27 -2.32 1.34
CA TRP A 177 12.71 -0.94 1.51
C TRP A 177 12.93 -0.66 2.99
N PHE A 178 14.13 -0.19 3.33
CA PHE A 178 14.48 0.17 4.70
C PHE A 178 14.50 1.68 4.83
N HIS A 179 13.59 2.20 5.66
CA HIS A 179 13.41 3.62 5.92
C HIS A 179 13.96 3.98 7.29
N LEU A 180 14.83 4.97 7.36
CA LEU A 180 15.27 5.57 8.60
C LEU A 180 14.45 6.83 8.89
N PRO A 181 14.19 7.18 10.15
CA PRO A 181 13.41 8.38 10.47
C PRO A 181 14.10 9.64 9.96
N PRO A 182 13.33 10.69 9.61
CA PRO A 182 13.88 11.99 9.18
C PRO A 182 14.87 12.53 10.20
N GLY A 183 15.93 13.15 9.69
CA GLY A 183 16.99 13.72 10.56
C GLY A 183 17.92 12.68 11.18
N TYR A 184 17.94 11.44 10.66
CA TYR A 184 18.87 10.42 11.14
C TYR A 184 20.33 10.89 11.07
N SER A 185 20.98 10.96 12.23
CA SER A 185 22.39 11.34 12.38
C SER A 185 23.23 10.28 13.11
N GLY A 186 22.67 9.09 13.34
CA GLY A 186 23.28 7.97 14.06
C GLY A 186 22.41 7.49 15.22
N GLY A 187 22.86 6.42 15.87
CA GLY A 187 22.14 5.80 16.98
C GLY A 187 21.25 4.63 16.57
N ARG A 188 20.59 4.02 17.58
CA ARG A 188 19.73 2.87 17.41
C ARG A 188 18.26 3.24 17.58
N PHE A 189 17.40 2.71 16.70
CA PHE A 189 16.00 3.03 16.65
C PHE A 189 15.12 1.80 16.88
N PRO A 190 13.96 1.98 17.53
CA PRO A 190 12.86 1.02 17.42
C PRO A 190 12.56 0.79 15.94
N THR A 191 12.22 -0.42 15.56
CA THR A 191 11.97 -0.77 14.16
C THR A 191 10.65 -1.49 14.01
N ILE A 192 9.93 -1.14 12.95
CA ILE A 192 8.70 -1.82 12.59
C ILE A 192 8.90 -2.53 11.25
N ILE A 193 8.73 -3.84 11.25
CA ILE A 193 8.63 -4.63 10.03
C ILE A 193 7.20 -4.51 9.53
N VAL A 194 7.03 -4.00 8.31
CA VAL A 194 5.70 -3.86 7.69
C VAL A 194 5.58 -4.86 6.57
N ILE A 195 4.53 -5.69 6.67
CA ILE A 195 4.17 -6.70 5.68
C ILE A 195 2.86 -6.24 5.03
N PRO A 196 2.84 -5.96 3.71
CA PRO A 196 1.63 -5.59 3.01
C PRO A 196 0.62 -6.74 2.98
N GLY A 197 -0.64 -6.43 2.61
CA GLY A 197 -1.63 -7.46 2.29
C GLY A 197 -1.27 -8.22 1.01
N MET A 198 -2.02 -9.30 0.72
CA MET A 198 -1.78 -10.12 -0.47
C MET A 198 -1.87 -9.31 -1.78
N ASP A 199 -2.70 -8.28 -1.80
CA ASP A 199 -2.95 -7.44 -2.98
C ASP A 199 -2.21 -6.10 -2.93
N SER A 200 -1.21 -5.98 -2.06
CA SER A 200 -0.44 -4.76 -1.86
C SER A 200 1.06 -5.07 -1.84
N PHE A 201 1.88 -4.10 -2.11
CA PHE A 201 3.33 -4.23 -2.24
C PHE A 201 4.06 -3.28 -1.29
N LYS A 202 5.33 -3.56 -1.03
CA LYS A 202 6.17 -2.88 -0.03
C LYS A 202 6.23 -1.36 -0.21
N GLU A 203 6.19 -0.87 -1.44
CA GLU A 203 6.25 0.55 -1.77
C GLU A 203 5.07 1.36 -1.23
N THR A 204 3.92 0.72 -0.99
CA THR A 204 2.74 1.39 -0.41
C THR A 204 2.80 1.47 1.12
N SER A 205 3.60 0.62 1.74
CA SER A 205 3.42 0.24 3.15
C SER A 205 3.67 1.38 4.14
N VAL A 206 4.66 2.23 3.86
CA VAL A 206 5.03 3.33 4.77
C VAL A 206 4.04 4.48 4.64
N ALA A 207 3.82 4.95 3.42
CA ALA A 207 2.91 6.06 3.17
C ALA A 207 1.44 5.72 3.45
N LEU A 208 1.03 4.45 3.30
CA LEU A 208 -0.31 4.01 3.70
C LEU A 208 -0.55 4.18 5.22
N ALA A 209 0.49 4.07 6.03
CA ALA A 209 0.44 4.39 7.45
C ALA A 209 0.62 5.88 7.73
N ASN A 210 0.67 6.72 6.68
CA ASN A 210 0.90 8.15 6.76
C ASN A 210 2.18 8.49 7.52
N ASP A 211 3.24 7.73 7.27
CA ASP A 211 4.57 7.83 7.86
C ASP A 211 4.61 7.87 9.41
N ARG A 212 3.53 7.46 10.05
CA ARG A 212 3.30 7.57 11.50
C ARG A 212 4.40 6.96 12.34
N TRP A 213 5.04 5.91 11.83
CA TRP A 213 6.09 5.21 12.54
C TRP A 213 7.38 6.05 12.54
N MET A 214 7.76 6.55 11.37
CA MET A 214 8.94 7.39 11.21
C MET A 214 8.79 8.73 11.95
N MET A 215 7.61 9.34 11.91
CA MET A 215 7.29 10.55 12.69
C MET A 215 7.39 10.34 14.21
N ARG A 216 7.36 9.09 14.67
CA ARG A 216 7.59 8.71 16.08
C ARG A 216 9.01 8.23 16.35
N GLY A 217 9.92 8.44 15.42
CA GLY A 217 11.32 8.06 15.56
C GLY A 217 11.57 6.54 15.42
N ALA A 218 10.70 5.79 14.75
CA ALA A 218 10.96 4.40 14.44
C ALA A 218 11.48 4.24 13.01
N ALA A 219 12.45 3.35 12.81
CA ALA A 219 12.79 2.85 11.48
C ALA A 219 11.70 1.90 10.97
N VAL A 220 11.57 1.78 9.65
CA VAL A 220 10.59 0.89 9.01
C VAL A 220 11.28 -0.01 7.99
N LEU A 221 11.08 -1.31 8.11
CA LEU A 221 11.44 -2.29 7.08
C LEU A 221 10.17 -2.77 6.39
N ALA A 222 9.89 -2.25 5.21
CA ALA A 222 8.77 -2.66 4.38
C ALA A 222 9.21 -3.79 3.44
N ILE A 223 8.62 -4.98 3.58
CA ILE A 223 9.01 -6.17 2.81
C ILE A 223 7.89 -6.65 1.88
N ASP A 224 8.25 -7.26 0.75
CA ASP A 224 7.37 -8.20 0.08
C ASP A 224 7.73 -9.60 0.58
N GLY A 225 6.85 -10.22 1.35
CA GLY A 225 7.06 -11.55 1.91
C GLY A 225 6.95 -12.65 0.83
N PRO A 226 7.17 -13.94 1.21
CA PRO A 226 7.12 -15.03 0.26
C PRO A 226 5.85 -15.06 -0.60
N GLY A 227 6.01 -14.99 -1.92
CA GLY A 227 4.93 -14.96 -2.89
C GLY A 227 4.26 -13.61 -3.09
N GLN A 228 4.76 -12.53 -2.47
CA GLN A 228 4.24 -11.18 -2.70
C GLN A 228 5.08 -10.46 -3.75
N TYR A 229 4.40 -9.87 -4.71
CA TYR A 229 4.91 -9.00 -5.79
C TYR A 229 6.33 -9.32 -6.31
N GLU A 230 7.39 -8.71 -5.77
CA GLU A 230 8.76 -8.89 -6.24
C GLU A 230 9.40 -10.22 -5.77
N SER A 231 8.93 -10.80 -4.66
CA SER A 231 9.52 -12.02 -4.10
C SER A 231 9.54 -13.22 -5.05
N PRO A 232 8.48 -13.53 -5.83
CA PRO A 232 8.53 -14.60 -6.83
C PRO A 232 9.59 -14.39 -7.89
N LEU A 233 9.82 -13.14 -8.32
CA LEU A 233 10.85 -12.79 -9.30
C LEU A 233 12.27 -13.02 -8.76
N LEU A 234 12.41 -13.07 -7.44
CA LEU A 234 13.66 -13.37 -6.72
C LEU A 234 13.72 -14.81 -6.18
N GLY A 235 12.88 -15.71 -6.71
CA GLY A 235 12.86 -17.12 -6.34
C GLY A 235 12.22 -17.44 -4.98
N THR A 236 11.46 -16.52 -4.40
CA THR A 236 10.82 -16.71 -3.10
C THR A 236 9.30 -16.83 -3.25
N TYR A 237 8.83 -18.07 -3.34
CA TYR A 237 7.43 -18.40 -3.61
C TYR A 237 6.61 -18.56 -2.32
N VAL A 238 5.28 -18.45 -2.47
CA VAL A 238 4.35 -18.62 -1.36
C VAL A 238 4.28 -20.07 -0.90
N SER A 239 4.50 -20.29 0.38
CA SER A 239 4.13 -21.51 1.11
C SER A 239 4.03 -21.19 2.60
N MET A 240 3.31 -22.03 3.35
CA MET A 240 3.23 -21.88 4.80
C MET A 240 4.63 -21.96 5.42
N GLN A 241 5.45 -22.91 4.98
CA GLN A 241 6.80 -23.09 5.50
C GLN A 241 7.69 -21.88 5.18
N ASN A 242 7.60 -21.33 3.97
CA ASN A 242 8.37 -20.14 3.63
C ASN A 242 7.96 -18.93 4.49
N TRP A 243 6.68 -18.78 4.81
CA TRP A 243 6.24 -17.73 5.71
C TRP A 243 6.73 -17.92 7.15
N ILE A 244 6.80 -19.17 7.64
CA ILE A 244 7.35 -19.49 8.97
C ILE A 244 8.85 -19.14 9.00
N ASP A 245 9.60 -19.54 7.98
CA ASP A 245 11.05 -19.40 7.94
C ASP A 245 11.50 -17.97 7.58
N ALA A 246 10.66 -17.20 6.90
CA ALA A 246 10.95 -15.82 6.56
C ALA A 246 11.10 -14.92 7.80
N GLY A 247 10.33 -15.19 8.86
CA GLY A 247 10.40 -14.43 10.10
C GLY A 247 11.80 -14.40 10.71
N PRO A 248 12.39 -15.56 11.06
CA PRO A 248 13.76 -15.63 11.55
C PRO A 248 14.77 -14.98 10.59
N ALA A 249 14.69 -15.26 9.27
CA ALA A 249 15.63 -14.72 8.31
C ALA A 249 15.62 -13.18 8.25
N VAL A 250 14.43 -12.57 8.27
CA VAL A 250 14.28 -11.12 8.32
C VAL A 250 14.79 -10.54 9.64
N MET A 251 14.51 -11.21 10.76
CA MET A 251 15.00 -10.79 12.07
C MET A 251 16.52 -10.89 12.16
N ASP A 252 17.13 -11.97 11.67
CA ASP A 252 18.58 -12.15 11.67
C ASP A 252 19.30 -11.09 10.83
N TRP A 253 18.70 -10.69 9.71
CA TRP A 253 19.21 -9.59 8.90
C TRP A 253 19.10 -8.27 9.67
N LEU A 254 17.95 -8.01 10.26
CA LEU A 254 17.62 -6.75 10.89
C LEU A 254 18.52 -6.47 12.10
N VAL A 255 18.74 -7.46 12.97
CA VAL A 255 19.54 -7.28 14.20
C VAL A 255 21.02 -7.06 13.96
N ARG A 256 21.51 -7.34 12.75
CA ARG A 256 22.90 -7.05 12.35
C ARG A 256 23.09 -5.59 11.94
N ARG A 257 22.02 -4.85 11.74
CA ARG A 257 22.08 -3.43 11.34
C ARG A 257 22.46 -2.56 12.55
N PRO A 258 23.47 -1.68 12.41
CA PRO A 258 23.90 -0.81 13.52
C PRO A 258 22.83 0.19 13.94
N GLU A 259 21.89 0.54 13.04
CA GLU A 259 20.82 1.49 13.28
C GLU A 259 19.67 0.91 14.10
N ILE A 260 19.64 -0.41 14.33
CA ILE A 260 18.50 -1.09 14.93
C ILE A 260 18.72 -1.37 16.41
N ASP A 261 17.70 -1.06 17.23
CA ASP A 261 17.61 -1.54 18.60
C ASP A 261 16.95 -2.95 18.59
N PRO A 262 17.70 -4.05 18.76
CA PRO A 262 17.16 -5.40 18.67
C PRO A 262 16.13 -5.72 19.76
N GLN A 263 16.07 -4.93 20.82
CA GLN A 263 15.09 -5.07 21.90
C GLN A 263 13.75 -4.40 21.55
N LYS A 264 13.69 -3.61 20.48
CA LYS A 264 12.52 -2.80 20.12
C LYS A 264 12.11 -3.02 18.66
N VAL A 265 11.90 -4.28 18.29
CA VAL A 265 11.38 -4.66 16.97
C VAL A 265 9.93 -5.09 17.10
N ALA A 266 9.08 -4.55 16.24
CA ALA A 266 7.67 -4.91 16.13
C ALA A 266 7.32 -5.31 14.70
N VAL A 267 6.25 -6.09 14.52
CA VAL A 267 5.74 -6.50 13.21
C VAL A 267 4.33 -5.96 13.05
N ARG A 268 4.06 -5.36 11.90
CA ARG A 268 2.73 -4.99 11.44
C ARG A 268 2.42 -5.71 10.13
N ALA A 269 1.45 -6.60 10.15
CA ALA A 269 0.89 -7.20 8.94
C ALA A 269 -0.45 -6.54 8.59
N SER A 270 -0.65 -6.20 7.32
CA SER A 270 -1.88 -5.57 6.84
C SER A 270 -2.98 -6.57 6.51
N ALA A 271 -2.68 -7.86 6.40
CA ALA A 271 -3.63 -8.91 6.10
C ALA A 271 -3.77 -9.91 7.24
N ARG A 272 -4.99 -10.42 7.40
CA ARG A 272 -5.34 -11.41 8.43
C ARG A 272 -4.66 -12.77 8.25
N SER A 273 -4.07 -13.06 7.08
CA SER A 273 -3.84 -14.45 6.70
C SER A 273 -2.40 -14.89 6.58
N SER A 274 -1.42 -14.00 6.47
CA SER A 274 -0.09 -14.43 6.05
C SER A 274 0.98 -14.46 7.14
N ALA A 275 0.72 -13.96 8.33
CA ALA A 275 1.68 -13.95 9.42
C ALA A 275 1.16 -14.57 10.74
N PRO A 276 0.49 -15.73 10.73
CA PRO A 276 -0.03 -16.30 11.99
C PRO A 276 1.06 -16.87 12.88
N SER A 277 2.29 -17.00 12.42
CA SER A 277 3.33 -17.77 13.10
C SER A 277 4.71 -17.13 13.15
N TRP A 278 4.81 -15.84 12.84
CA TRP A 278 6.07 -15.16 13.14
C TRP A 278 6.29 -15.23 14.64
N PRO A 279 7.40 -15.78 15.12
CA PRO A 279 7.61 -15.92 16.53
C PRO A 279 7.45 -14.54 17.16
N ARG A 280 6.42 -14.40 17.99
CA ARG A 280 6.52 -13.45 19.08
C ARG A 280 7.78 -13.93 19.77
N THR A 281 8.88 -13.19 19.59
CA THR A 281 10.08 -13.47 20.36
C THR A 281 9.62 -13.55 21.78
N SER A 282 9.64 -14.75 22.34
CA SER A 282 9.06 -15.09 23.64
C SER A 282 9.86 -14.54 24.84
N ARG A 283 10.73 -13.60 24.59
CA ARG A 283 11.07 -12.56 25.54
C ARG A 283 10.04 -11.47 25.34
N ALA A 284 9.01 -11.51 26.19
CA ALA A 284 8.00 -10.49 26.31
C ALA A 284 8.67 -9.12 26.13
N LEU A 285 8.37 -8.48 24.99
CA LEU A 285 8.48 -7.04 24.95
C LEU A 285 7.66 -6.57 26.14
N PRO A 286 8.23 -5.81 27.09
CA PRO A 286 7.41 -5.23 28.13
C PRO A 286 6.25 -4.53 27.39
N PRO A 287 5.02 -4.57 27.94
CA PRO A 287 3.88 -3.90 27.34
C PRO A 287 4.36 -2.51 26.95
N PRO A 288 3.99 -1.98 25.76
CA PRO A 288 4.45 -0.67 25.33
C PRO A 288 4.21 0.26 26.51
N ARG A 289 5.29 0.75 27.10
CA ARG A 289 5.18 1.80 28.09
C ARG A 289 4.40 2.87 27.39
N SER A 290 3.23 3.19 27.91
CA SER A 290 2.42 4.28 27.44
C SER A 290 3.39 5.43 27.13
N PHE A 291 3.45 5.85 25.85
CA PHE A 291 4.24 7.03 25.50
C PHE A 291 3.83 8.14 26.49
N PRO A 292 4.78 8.88 27.05
CA PRO A 292 4.43 9.94 27.98
C PRO A 292 3.44 10.86 27.25
N PRO A 293 2.39 11.33 27.94
CA PRO A 293 1.42 12.23 27.33
C PRO A 293 2.16 13.43 26.76
N VAL A 294 1.67 13.96 25.64
CA VAL A 294 2.27 15.07 24.88
C VAL A 294 2.58 16.30 25.75
N SER A 295 2.05 16.38 26.95
CA SER A 295 2.34 17.40 27.98
C SER A 295 3.78 17.41 28.50
N SER A 296 4.58 16.35 28.25
CA SER A 296 6.01 16.31 28.67
C SER A 296 6.98 16.90 27.64
N LEU A 297 6.51 17.33 26.49
CA LEU A 297 7.31 18.00 25.45
C LEU A 297 7.28 19.52 25.58
N GLY A 298 7.40 20.10 26.76
CA GLY A 298 7.77 21.51 26.98
C GLY A 298 6.98 22.58 26.23
N VAL A 299 5.83 22.26 25.64
CA VAL A 299 4.94 23.23 24.99
C VAL A 299 4.04 23.80 26.07
N THR A 300 4.45 24.88 26.68
CA THR A 300 3.60 25.68 27.55
C THR A 300 2.42 26.20 26.69
N PRO A 301 1.17 25.91 27.05
CA PRO A 301 0.03 26.54 26.38
C PRO A 301 0.03 28.01 26.75
N SER A 302 0.30 28.88 25.78
CA SER A 302 0.03 30.32 25.95
C SER A 302 -1.46 30.48 26.24
N SER A 303 -1.77 30.80 27.50
CA SER A 303 -3.14 31.05 27.96
C SER A 303 -3.62 32.43 27.46
N ARG A 304 -3.86 32.58 26.17
CA ARG A 304 -4.74 33.65 25.69
C ARG A 304 -6.18 33.10 25.78
N ARG A 305 -6.85 33.42 26.89
CA ARG A 305 -8.31 33.33 27.01
C ARG A 305 -8.92 34.22 25.93
N LEU A 306 -9.47 33.62 24.90
CA LEU A 306 -10.35 34.30 23.98
C LEU A 306 -11.63 34.65 24.79
N ARG A 307 -11.85 35.96 25.03
CA ARG A 307 -13.14 36.48 25.54
C ARG A 307 -14.23 36.12 24.54
N PRO A 308 -15.40 35.62 25.01
CA PRO A 308 -16.53 35.44 24.14
C PRO A 308 -16.99 36.84 23.64
N PRO A 309 -17.44 36.97 22.37
CA PRO A 309 -17.97 38.24 21.87
C PRO A 309 -19.27 38.56 22.61
N SER A 310 -19.34 39.80 23.14
CA SER A 310 -20.55 40.37 23.72
C SER A 310 -21.66 40.44 22.67
N ARG A 311 -22.82 39.88 23.02
CA ARG A 311 -24.07 40.08 22.27
C ARG A 311 -24.49 41.55 22.39
N SER A 312 -24.42 42.31 21.30
CA SER A 312 -25.32 43.41 20.98
C SER A 312 -24.85 44.12 19.69
N ALA A 313 -25.43 43.78 18.57
CA ALA A 313 -25.65 44.70 17.47
C ALA A 313 -26.83 44.18 16.64
N SER A 314 -27.97 44.83 16.82
CA SER A 314 -29.16 44.71 16.04
C SER A 314 -28.87 45.01 14.55
N CYS A 315 -29.11 44.05 13.68
CA CYS A 315 -29.06 44.25 12.24
C CYS A 315 -30.35 44.89 11.77
N GLY A 316 -30.31 46.20 11.52
CA GLY A 316 -31.39 46.93 10.90
C GLY A 316 -31.45 46.62 9.40
N CYS A 317 -32.46 45.87 8.99
CA CYS A 317 -32.86 45.74 7.60
C CYS A 317 -33.35 47.11 7.07
N ARG A 318 -32.59 47.71 6.16
CA ARG A 318 -33.12 48.76 5.28
C ARG A 318 -33.48 48.13 3.96
N THR A 319 -34.78 48.05 3.73
CA THR A 319 -35.43 47.87 2.43
C THR A 319 -35.29 49.17 1.63
N THR A 320 -34.74 49.12 0.43
CA THR A 320 -34.89 50.19 -0.57
C THR A 320 -35.69 49.65 -1.76
N PRO A 321 -36.58 50.46 -2.30
CA PRO A 321 -37.61 50.01 -3.23
C PRO A 321 -37.13 49.99 -4.67
N THR A 322 -37.73 49.06 -5.39
CA THR A 322 -37.68 48.90 -6.85
C THR A 322 -38.11 50.18 -7.57
N ASN A 323 -37.35 50.58 -8.59
CA ASN A 323 -37.90 51.43 -9.64
C ASN A 323 -37.75 50.74 -11.01
N ARG A 324 -38.90 50.64 -11.66
CA ARG A 324 -39.12 50.20 -13.04
C ARG A 324 -38.75 51.33 -13.99
N SER A 325 -38.32 50.97 -15.16
CA SER A 325 -38.69 51.41 -16.50
C SER A 325 -37.46 51.45 -17.41
N SER A 326 -37.46 50.82 -18.45
CA SER A 326 -37.95 50.96 -19.79
C SER A 326 -36.93 50.46 -20.81
N THR A 327 -37.32 49.48 -21.58
CA THR A 327 -36.85 49.26 -22.95
C THR A 327 -37.25 50.47 -23.86
N PRO A 328 -36.76 50.70 -25.08
CA PRO A 328 -36.39 49.69 -26.09
C PRO A 328 -35.25 50.09 -27.08
N SER A 329 -35.08 49.22 -28.09
CA SER A 329 -34.76 49.51 -29.51
C SER A 329 -33.32 49.41 -29.98
N SER A 330 -33.02 48.35 -30.68
CA SER A 330 -32.82 48.18 -32.15
C SER A 330 -31.44 48.54 -32.74
N ARG A 331 -31.06 47.58 -33.60
CA ARG A 331 -30.20 47.70 -34.81
C ARG A 331 -28.68 47.87 -34.53
N ARG A 332 -27.81 47.02 -35.01
CA ARG A 332 -27.55 46.30 -36.29
C ARG A 332 -26.62 45.14 -36.02
#